data_2c3f1cbe6e60dcfeb965b7d8c6ef6600
#
_entry.id   2c3f1cbe6e60dcfeb965b7d8c6ef6600
#
_cell.length_a   1.000
_cell.length_b   1.000
_cell.length_c   1.000
_cell.angle_alpha   90.00
_cell.angle_beta   90.00
_cell.angle_gamma   90.00
#
_symmetry.space_group_name_H-M   'P 1'
#
loop_
_entity.id
_entity.type
_entity.pdbx_description
1 polymer ?
#
loop_
_entity_poly.entity_id
_entity_poly.type
_entity_poly.pdbx_seq_one_letter_code
_entity_poly.pdbx_strand_id
1 'polypeptide(L)'
;MPGRWLVANAVWLQAGWWICVLGAERPWLLLLVIAGVVVHLRLCPDVNAEVKALLRVTLAGCVLDSTLGALGVFGFDACPLPLWLALLWLVLASGMRHSLAWAGRHWQIGALIGALGGPLAYVGGARVTQVALPLGTLETGLLLMPIWALALPLLARLAARR
;
A
#
# COMPACT_ATOMS: atom_id res chain seq x y z
N MET A 1 1.51 -21.97 -2.92
CA MET A 1 1.06 -21.73 -1.53
C MET A 1 -0.38 -22.19 -1.37
N PRO A 2 -0.78 -22.83 -0.24
CA PRO A 2 -2.16 -23.23 -0.03
C PRO A 2 -3.09 -22.02 -0.06
N GLY A 3 -4.32 -22.18 -0.60
CA GLY A 3 -5.30 -21.08 -0.73
C GLY A 3 -5.60 -20.37 0.60
N ARG A 4 -5.54 -21.09 1.72
CA ARG A 4 -5.71 -20.53 3.08
C ARG A 4 -4.69 -19.43 3.42
N TRP A 5 -3.44 -19.55 2.93
CA TRP A 5 -2.41 -18.52 3.11
C TRP A 5 -2.74 -17.24 2.33
N LEU A 6 -3.21 -17.37 1.10
CA LEU A 6 -3.58 -16.21 0.28
C LEU A 6 -4.75 -15.45 0.89
N VAL A 7 -5.74 -16.17 1.43
CA VAL A 7 -6.87 -15.56 2.15
C VAL A 7 -6.38 -14.85 3.42
N ALA A 8 -5.55 -15.51 4.23
CA ALA A 8 -5.00 -14.90 5.45
C ALA A 8 -4.19 -13.64 5.13
N ASN A 9 -3.38 -13.66 4.05
CA ASN A 9 -2.63 -12.49 3.62
C ASN A 9 -3.56 -11.36 3.11
N ALA A 10 -4.63 -11.68 2.39
CA ALA A 10 -5.62 -10.67 1.97
C ALA A 10 -6.34 -10.04 3.17
N VAL A 11 -6.71 -10.84 4.18
CA VAL A 11 -7.29 -10.33 5.44
C VAL A 11 -6.29 -9.45 6.18
N TRP A 12 -5.01 -9.86 6.22
CA TRP A 12 -3.94 -9.04 6.79
C TRP A 12 -3.81 -7.68 6.10
N LEU A 13 -3.87 -7.62 4.75
CA LEU A 13 -3.81 -6.36 4.02
C LEU A 13 -4.95 -5.42 4.43
N GLN A 14 -6.17 -5.95 4.54
CA GLN A 14 -7.33 -5.15 4.93
C GLN A 14 -7.24 -4.69 6.39
N ALA A 15 -6.86 -5.59 7.30
CA ALA A 15 -6.66 -5.25 8.71
C ALA A 15 -5.53 -4.23 8.89
N GLY A 16 -4.40 -4.44 8.22
CA GLY A 16 -3.25 -3.55 8.23
C GLY A 16 -3.57 -2.16 7.70
N TRP A 17 -4.39 -2.07 6.64
CA TRP A 17 -4.88 -0.78 6.14
C TRP A 17 -5.63 -0.01 7.24
N TRP A 18 -6.60 -0.65 7.91
CA TRP A 18 -7.34 -0.02 9.02
C TRP A 18 -6.42 0.37 10.18
N ILE A 19 -5.49 -0.50 10.56
CA ILE A 19 -4.55 -0.22 11.65
C ILE A 19 -3.68 1.00 11.30
N CYS A 20 -3.18 1.12 10.07
CA CYS A 20 -2.39 2.27 9.64
C CYS A 20 -3.22 3.55 9.65
N VAL A 21 -4.41 3.54 9.05
CA VAL A 21 -5.29 4.71 8.96
C VAL A 21 -5.72 5.19 10.34
N LEU A 22 -6.15 4.29 11.24
CA LEU A 22 -6.46 4.64 12.63
C LEU A 22 -5.22 5.03 13.44
N GLY A 23 -4.06 4.52 13.04
CA GLY A 23 -2.76 4.84 13.62
C GLY A 23 -2.30 6.27 13.35
N ALA A 24 -2.90 6.97 12.39
CA ALA A 24 -2.65 8.39 12.15
C ALA A 24 -2.95 9.24 13.40
N GLU A 25 -4.07 8.95 14.07
CA GLU A 25 -4.47 9.63 15.31
C GLU A 25 -3.96 8.90 16.57
N ARG A 26 -3.69 7.60 16.47
CA ARG A 26 -3.30 6.73 17.60
C ARG A 26 -2.00 5.98 17.27
N PRO A 27 -0.83 6.63 17.35
CA PRO A 27 0.45 6.08 16.88
C PRO A 27 0.84 4.74 17.49
N TRP A 28 0.38 4.40 18.69
CA TRP A 28 0.64 3.11 19.32
C TRP A 28 0.08 1.92 18.51
N LEU A 29 -1.00 2.11 17.71
CA LEU A 29 -1.53 1.07 16.82
C LEU A 29 -0.51 0.65 15.76
N LEU A 30 0.40 1.53 15.38
CA LEU A 30 1.42 1.23 14.38
C LEU A 30 2.40 0.13 14.85
N LEU A 31 2.51 -0.09 16.16
CA LEU A 31 3.27 -1.23 16.70
C LEU A 31 2.66 -2.58 16.28
N LEU A 32 1.33 -2.65 16.11
CA LEU A 32 0.65 -3.85 15.61
C LEU A 32 1.03 -4.14 14.15
N VAL A 33 1.29 -3.09 13.36
CA VAL A 33 1.78 -3.26 11.97
C VAL A 33 3.16 -3.91 11.98
N ILE A 34 4.07 -3.41 12.82
CA ILE A 34 5.41 -4.00 12.96
C ILE A 34 5.32 -5.46 13.41
N ALA A 35 4.52 -5.74 14.44
CA ALA A 35 4.31 -7.12 14.90
C ALA A 35 3.76 -8.02 13.78
N GLY A 36 2.76 -7.55 13.02
CA GLY A 36 2.17 -8.29 11.91
C GLY A 36 3.17 -8.56 10.78
N VAL A 37 4.03 -7.59 10.44
CA VAL A 37 5.10 -7.77 9.46
C VAL A 37 6.13 -8.79 9.95
N VAL A 38 6.51 -8.76 11.22
CA VAL A 38 7.41 -9.77 11.81
C VAL A 38 6.80 -11.17 11.72
N VAL A 39 5.52 -11.32 12.06
CA VAL A 39 4.80 -12.60 11.90
C VAL A 39 4.75 -13.02 10.44
N HIS A 40 4.44 -12.11 9.52
CA HIS A 40 4.45 -12.37 8.07
C HIS A 40 5.80 -12.91 7.62
N LEU A 41 6.91 -12.26 7.98
CA LEU A 41 8.26 -12.69 7.61
C LEU A 41 8.60 -14.07 8.18
N ARG A 42 8.20 -14.38 9.42
CA ARG A 42 8.43 -15.70 10.03
C ARG A 42 7.66 -16.84 9.34
N LEU A 43 6.55 -16.51 8.69
CA LEU A 43 5.74 -17.47 7.95
C LEU A 43 6.14 -17.61 6.47
N CYS A 44 7.00 -16.71 5.96
CA CYS A 44 7.46 -16.75 4.58
C CYS A 44 8.55 -17.81 4.39
N PRO A 45 8.47 -18.66 3.34
CA PRO A 45 9.48 -19.67 3.06
C PRO A 45 10.85 -19.10 2.66
N ASP A 46 10.88 -17.96 1.98
CA ASP A 46 12.07 -17.25 1.51
C ASP A 46 12.05 -15.82 2.05
N VAL A 47 12.57 -15.67 3.27
CA VAL A 47 12.61 -14.40 4.00
C VAL A 47 13.45 -13.36 3.26
N ASN A 48 14.59 -13.77 2.67
CA ASN A 48 15.48 -12.83 1.98
C ASN A 48 14.82 -12.21 0.75
N ALA A 49 14.13 -13.02 -0.06
CA ALA A 49 13.39 -12.52 -1.21
C ALA A 49 12.19 -11.66 -0.79
N GLU A 50 11.56 -12.00 0.35
CA GLU A 50 10.45 -11.22 0.90
C GLU A 50 10.92 -9.84 1.38
N VAL A 51 11.99 -9.78 2.17
CA VAL A 51 12.58 -8.51 2.65
C VAL A 51 12.96 -7.60 1.47
N LYS A 52 13.59 -8.14 0.42
CA LYS A 52 13.92 -7.37 -0.79
C LYS A 52 12.66 -6.81 -1.46
N ALA A 53 11.60 -7.60 -1.54
CA ALA A 53 10.32 -7.15 -2.10
C ALA A 53 9.67 -6.07 -1.25
N LEU A 54 9.62 -6.25 0.07
CA LEU A 54 9.13 -5.27 1.03
C LEU A 54 9.86 -3.93 0.87
N LEU A 55 11.20 -3.96 0.85
CA LEU A 55 12.00 -2.75 0.71
C LEU A 55 11.74 -2.03 -0.62
N ARG A 56 11.79 -2.77 -1.75
CA ARG A 56 11.61 -2.18 -3.09
C ARG A 56 10.24 -1.54 -3.25
N VAL A 57 9.19 -2.25 -2.84
CA VAL A 57 7.80 -1.76 -3.00
C VAL A 57 7.53 -0.61 -2.05
N THR A 58 7.95 -0.72 -0.78
CA THR A 58 7.77 0.36 0.20
C THR A 58 8.48 1.63 -0.24
N LEU A 59 9.75 1.52 -0.68
CA LEU A 59 10.50 2.69 -1.16
C LEU A 59 9.84 3.31 -2.39
N ALA A 60 9.44 2.49 -3.37
CA ALA A 60 8.77 2.99 -4.57
C ALA A 60 7.44 3.71 -4.22
N GLY A 61 6.67 3.15 -3.29
CA GLY A 61 5.43 3.75 -2.84
C GLY A 61 5.64 5.04 -2.03
N CYS A 62 6.60 5.05 -1.13
CA CYS A 62 6.96 6.26 -0.38
C CYS A 62 7.43 7.39 -1.32
N VAL A 63 8.22 7.07 -2.34
CA VAL A 63 8.63 8.05 -3.35
C VAL A 63 7.43 8.58 -4.13
N LEU A 64 6.51 7.69 -4.54
CA LEU A 64 5.29 8.09 -5.23
C LEU A 64 4.47 9.08 -4.40
N ASP A 65 4.16 8.74 -3.14
CA ASP A 65 3.33 9.58 -2.30
C ASP A 65 4.02 10.86 -1.86
N SER A 66 5.33 10.82 -1.60
CA SER A 66 6.11 12.03 -1.33
C SER A 66 6.10 12.99 -2.53
N THR A 67 6.17 12.43 -3.76
CA THR A 67 6.08 13.23 -4.99
C THR A 67 4.69 13.84 -5.14
N LEU A 68 3.63 13.06 -4.93
CA LEU A 68 2.25 13.57 -4.98
C LEU A 68 1.99 14.64 -3.91
N GLY A 69 2.54 14.46 -2.70
CA GLY A 69 2.50 15.47 -1.65
C GLY A 69 3.23 16.75 -2.04
N ALA A 70 4.46 16.65 -2.58
CA ALA A 70 5.23 17.79 -3.06
C ALA A 70 4.57 18.54 -4.23
N LEU A 71 3.78 17.84 -5.05
CA LEU A 71 2.97 18.42 -6.14
C LEU A 71 1.64 19.00 -5.65
N GLY A 72 1.35 18.95 -4.35
CA GLY A 72 0.13 19.51 -3.77
C GLY A 72 -1.15 18.67 -4.01
N VAL A 73 -0.99 17.39 -4.36
CA VAL A 73 -2.15 16.45 -4.47
C VAL A 73 -2.68 16.09 -3.09
N PHE A 74 -1.77 15.96 -2.12
CA PHE A 74 -2.07 15.68 -0.70
C PHE A 74 -1.47 16.76 0.19
N GLY A 75 -2.22 17.21 1.20
CA GLY A 75 -1.72 18.06 2.27
C GLY A 75 -1.32 17.23 3.48
N PHE A 76 -0.05 16.78 3.51
CA PHE A 76 0.48 16.05 4.65
C PHE A 76 1.01 17.00 5.73
N ASP A 77 0.77 16.68 7.00
CA ASP A 77 1.33 17.43 8.15
C ASP A 77 2.79 17.07 8.43
N ALA A 78 3.32 16.01 7.81
CA ALA A 78 4.69 15.51 7.98
C ALA A 78 5.42 15.43 6.64
N CYS A 79 6.69 15.88 6.64
CA CYS A 79 7.56 15.86 5.47
C CYS A 79 8.66 14.79 5.64
N PRO A 80 8.96 13.97 4.63
CA PRO A 80 8.35 13.92 3.30
C PRO A 80 7.03 13.15 3.26
N LEU A 81 6.71 12.37 4.31
CA LEU A 81 5.56 11.48 4.36
C LEU A 81 5.22 11.13 5.82
N PRO A 82 3.93 11.04 6.21
CA PRO A 82 3.54 10.56 7.52
C PRO A 82 3.95 9.10 7.76
N LEU A 83 4.37 8.76 8.98
CA LEU A 83 4.82 7.41 9.33
C LEU A 83 3.75 6.34 9.07
N TRP A 84 2.48 6.63 9.39
CA TRP A 84 1.38 5.69 9.16
C TRP A 84 1.24 5.32 7.68
N LEU A 85 1.49 6.27 6.75
CA LEU A 85 1.41 6.04 5.32
C LEU A 85 2.62 5.26 4.80
N ALA A 86 3.82 5.51 5.33
CA ALA A 86 5.00 4.68 5.04
C ALA A 86 4.79 3.22 5.48
N LEU A 87 4.20 3.00 6.66
CA LEU A 87 3.85 1.66 7.13
C LEU A 87 2.71 1.03 6.34
N LEU A 88 1.77 1.83 5.82
CA LEU A 88 0.74 1.34 4.90
C LEU A 88 1.37 0.76 3.63
N TRP A 89 2.40 1.41 3.09
CA TRP A 89 3.17 0.88 1.96
C TRP A 89 3.86 -0.44 2.30
N LEU A 90 4.36 -0.59 3.54
CA LEU A 90 4.96 -1.84 4.01
C LEU A 90 3.92 -2.96 4.10
N VAL A 91 2.71 -2.66 4.60
CA VAL A 91 1.58 -3.60 4.61
C VAL A 91 1.23 -4.01 3.19
N LEU A 92 1.04 -3.06 2.26
CA LEU A 92 0.72 -3.35 0.86
C LEU A 92 1.81 -4.20 0.20
N ALA A 93 3.08 -3.89 0.46
CA ALA A 93 4.22 -4.63 -0.04
C ALA A 93 4.18 -6.11 0.35
N SER A 94 3.73 -6.43 1.58
CA SER A 94 3.60 -7.80 2.07
C SER A 94 2.54 -8.64 1.33
N GLY A 95 1.68 -8.01 0.53
CA GLY A 95 0.72 -8.68 -0.34
C GLY A 95 1.23 -8.96 -1.75
N MET A 96 2.22 -8.20 -2.22
CA MET A 96 2.61 -8.17 -3.64
C MET A 96 3.15 -9.49 -4.18
N ARG A 97 3.78 -10.31 -3.32
CA ARG A 97 4.26 -11.67 -3.67
C ARG A 97 3.25 -12.76 -3.34
N HIS A 98 2.13 -12.42 -2.70
CA HIS A 98 1.13 -13.36 -2.16
C HIS A 98 -0.25 -13.07 -2.76
N SER A 99 -1.16 -12.47 -2.01
CA SER A 99 -2.55 -12.24 -2.43
C SER A 99 -2.70 -11.29 -3.62
N LEU A 100 -1.73 -10.40 -3.84
CA LEU A 100 -1.71 -9.45 -4.97
C LEU A 100 -0.78 -9.88 -6.13
N ALA A 101 -0.08 -11.02 -6.03
CA ALA A 101 0.87 -11.46 -7.06
C ALA A 101 0.24 -11.65 -8.45
N TRP A 102 -1.05 -11.92 -8.51
CA TRP A 102 -1.82 -12.02 -9.76
C TRP A 102 -1.83 -10.72 -10.56
N ALA A 103 -1.76 -9.55 -9.91
CA ALA A 103 -1.80 -8.25 -10.56
C ALA A 103 -0.60 -8.04 -11.53
N GLY A 104 0.55 -8.61 -11.22
CA GLY A 104 1.72 -8.56 -12.10
C GLY A 104 1.63 -9.56 -13.26
N ARG A 105 0.93 -10.68 -13.10
CA ARG A 105 0.72 -11.72 -14.13
C ARG A 105 -0.42 -11.37 -15.08
N HIS A 106 -1.51 -10.85 -14.56
CA HIS A 106 -2.70 -10.43 -15.30
C HIS A 106 -2.79 -8.89 -15.27
N TRP A 107 -1.86 -8.24 -15.98
CA TRP A 107 -1.66 -6.80 -15.88
C TRP A 107 -2.92 -5.97 -16.17
N GLN A 108 -3.76 -6.42 -17.11
CA GLN A 108 -5.01 -5.74 -17.45
C GLN A 108 -6.00 -5.72 -16.29
N ILE A 109 -6.14 -6.87 -15.61
CA ILE A 109 -6.98 -6.98 -14.40
C ILE A 109 -6.35 -6.19 -13.27
N GLY A 110 -5.02 -6.28 -13.12
CA GLY A 110 -4.26 -5.49 -12.14
C GLY A 110 -4.44 -3.98 -12.37
N ALA A 111 -4.40 -3.52 -13.62
CA ALA A 111 -4.62 -2.14 -13.98
C ALA A 111 -6.05 -1.68 -13.64
N LEU A 112 -7.06 -2.49 -13.98
CA LEU A 112 -8.46 -2.17 -13.68
C LEU A 112 -8.72 -2.08 -12.17
N ILE A 113 -8.27 -3.09 -11.42
CA ILE A 113 -8.43 -3.11 -9.96
C ILE A 113 -7.61 -1.98 -9.30
N GLY A 114 -6.41 -1.71 -9.80
CA GLY A 114 -5.60 -0.58 -9.35
C GLY A 114 -6.30 0.76 -9.58
N ALA A 115 -6.83 0.98 -10.79
CA ALA A 115 -7.54 2.21 -11.17
C ALA A 115 -8.76 2.50 -10.28
N LEU A 116 -9.41 1.49 -9.75
CA LEU A 116 -10.57 1.64 -8.88
C LEU A 116 -10.18 1.59 -7.39
N GLY A 117 -9.40 0.59 -7.00
CA GLY A 117 -9.07 0.33 -5.60
C GLY A 117 -8.13 1.36 -5.00
N GLY A 118 -7.14 1.83 -5.77
CA GLY A 118 -6.21 2.86 -5.32
C GLY A 118 -6.91 4.17 -4.92
N PRO A 119 -7.64 4.82 -5.86
CA PRO A 119 -8.37 6.04 -5.54
C PRO A 119 -9.34 5.88 -4.38
N LEU A 120 -10.09 4.77 -4.31
CA LEU A 120 -11.00 4.49 -3.21
C LEU A 120 -10.28 4.40 -1.86
N ALA A 121 -9.12 3.73 -1.83
CA ALA A 121 -8.31 3.62 -0.61
C ALA A 121 -7.77 4.99 -0.16
N TYR A 122 -7.30 5.83 -1.09
CA TYR A 122 -6.78 7.16 -0.77
C TYR A 122 -7.86 8.13 -0.33
N VAL A 123 -8.95 8.21 -1.08
CA VAL A 123 -10.07 9.07 -0.73
C VAL A 123 -10.72 8.63 0.59
N GLY A 124 -10.89 7.32 0.78
CA GLY A 124 -11.39 6.77 2.03
C GLY A 124 -10.44 7.02 3.21
N GLY A 125 -9.15 6.78 3.00
CA GLY A 125 -8.10 7.06 3.99
C GLY A 125 -8.05 8.53 4.37
N ALA A 126 -8.05 9.44 3.39
CA ALA A 126 -8.01 10.89 3.62
C ALA A 126 -9.19 11.37 4.48
N ARG A 127 -10.38 10.81 4.29
CA ARG A 127 -11.55 11.14 5.13
C ARG A 127 -11.39 10.71 6.59
N VAL A 128 -10.75 9.58 6.83
CA VAL A 128 -10.54 9.06 8.19
C VAL A 128 -9.37 9.75 8.88
N THR A 129 -8.28 10.01 8.15
CA THR A 129 -7.06 10.63 8.67
C THR A 129 -7.08 12.16 8.60
N GLN A 130 -8.13 12.74 8.05
CA GLN A 130 -8.29 14.19 7.82
C GLN A 130 -7.17 14.81 6.97
N VAL A 131 -6.49 14.00 6.14
CA VAL A 131 -5.53 14.48 5.15
C VAL A 131 -6.24 15.36 4.14
N ALA A 132 -5.76 16.59 3.98
CA ALA A 132 -6.34 17.52 3.01
C ALA A 132 -6.12 17.03 1.57
N LEU A 133 -7.16 17.19 0.75
CA LEU A 133 -7.14 16.96 -0.70
C LEU A 133 -7.30 18.30 -1.42
N PRO A 134 -6.20 19.05 -1.66
CA PRO A 134 -6.29 20.42 -2.17
C PRO A 134 -6.98 20.54 -3.53
N LEU A 135 -6.90 19.49 -4.38
CA LEU A 135 -7.59 19.46 -5.66
C LEU A 135 -9.09 19.15 -5.57
N GLY A 136 -9.57 18.73 -4.38
CA GLY A 136 -10.90 18.16 -4.22
C GLY A 136 -10.91 16.65 -4.30
N THR A 137 -11.98 16.04 -3.78
CA THR A 137 -12.12 14.58 -3.66
C THR A 137 -12.21 13.88 -5.02
N LEU A 138 -13.01 14.45 -5.94
CA LEU A 138 -13.25 13.87 -7.25
C LEU A 138 -12.01 13.98 -8.13
N GLU A 139 -11.43 15.16 -8.19
CA GLU A 139 -10.25 15.46 -9.02
C GLU A 139 -9.04 14.63 -8.57
N THR A 140 -8.82 14.52 -7.26
CA THR A 140 -7.78 13.63 -6.70
C THR A 140 -8.06 12.17 -7.08
N GLY A 141 -9.30 11.71 -6.96
CA GLY A 141 -9.69 10.36 -7.37
C GLY A 141 -9.40 10.09 -8.84
N LEU A 142 -9.82 10.99 -9.74
CA LEU A 142 -9.60 10.87 -11.18
C LEU A 142 -8.10 10.91 -11.54
N LEU A 143 -7.30 11.74 -10.88
CA LEU A 143 -5.85 11.78 -11.05
C LEU A 143 -5.18 10.47 -10.63
N LEU A 144 -5.63 9.87 -9.55
CA LEU A 144 -5.06 8.63 -9.02
C LEU A 144 -5.43 7.40 -9.86
N MET A 145 -6.53 7.43 -10.63
CA MET A 145 -6.93 6.28 -11.46
C MET A 145 -5.82 5.81 -12.42
N PRO A 146 -5.28 6.63 -13.32
CA PRO A 146 -4.22 6.21 -14.22
C PRO A 146 -2.92 5.87 -13.48
N ILE A 147 -2.61 6.57 -12.40
CA ILE A 147 -1.43 6.30 -11.57
C ILE A 147 -1.53 4.88 -11.01
N TRP A 148 -2.63 4.51 -10.39
CA TRP A 148 -2.83 3.20 -9.79
C TRP A 148 -3.09 2.09 -10.80
N ALA A 149 -3.64 2.41 -11.98
CA ALA A 149 -3.70 1.47 -13.10
C ALA A 149 -2.31 0.95 -13.49
N LEU A 150 -1.29 1.80 -13.41
CA LEU A 150 0.10 1.43 -13.66
C LEU A 150 0.81 0.91 -12.41
N ALA A 151 0.62 1.57 -11.27
CA ALA A 151 1.35 1.28 -10.04
C ALA A 151 1.12 -0.16 -9.57
N LEU A 152 -0.14 -0.63 -9.46
CA LEU A 152 -0.42 -1.96 -8.92
C LEU A 152 0.27 -3.09 -9.70
N PRO A 153 0.14 -3.21 -11.04
CA PRO A 153 0.82 -4.28 -11.78
C PRO A 153 2.34 -4.11 -11.81
N LEU A 154 2.86 -2.88 -11.85
CA LEU A 154 4.31 -2.63 -11.83
C LEU A 154 4.92 -2.99 -10.49
N LEU A 155 4.30 -2.63 -9.37
CA LEU A 155 4.78 -2.97 -8.03
C LEU A 155 4.73 -4.47 -7.78
N ALA A 156 3.70 -5.17 -8.26
CA ALA A 156 3.63 -6.63 -8.18
C ALA A 156 4.77 -7.31 -8.99
N ARG A 157 5.12 -6.76 -10.17
CA ARG A 157 6.27 -7.23 -10.95
C ARG A 157 7.60 -6.89 -10.28
N LEU A 158 7.72 -5.71 -9.68
CA LEU A 158 8.91 -5.28 -8.94
C LEU A 158 9.17 -6.20 -7.75
N ALA A 159 8.12 -6.59 -7.03
CA ALA A 159 8.19 -7.53 -5.91
C ALA A 159 8.59 -8.94 -6.33
N ALA A 160 8.24 -9.36 -7.55
CA ALA A 160 8.56 -10.68 -8.09
C ALA A 160 10.04 -10.84 -8.51
N ARG A 161 10.79 -9.75 -8.69
CA ARG A 161 12.23 -9.80 -9.05
C ARG A 161 13.02 -10.43 -7.89
N ARG A 162 13.84 -11.42 -8.23
CA ARG A 162 14.76 -12.09 -7.30
C ARG A 162 16.03 -11.28 -7.04
#